data_327e0a38897ac027ba4551f7b03e3d4b
#
_entry.id   327e0a38897ac027ba4551f7b03e3d4b
#
_cell.length_a   1.000
_cell.length_b   1.000
_cell.length_c   1.000
_cell.angle_alpha   90.00
_cell.angle_beta   90.00
_cell.angle_gamma   90.00
#
_symmetry.space_group_name_H-M   'P 1'
#
loop_
_entity.id
_entity.type
_entity.pdbx_description
1 polymer ?
#
loop_
_entity_poly.entity_id
_entity_poly.type
_entity_poly.pdbx_seq_one_letter_code
_entity_poly.pdbx_strand_id
1 'polypeptide(L)'
;MNPARLRGVGKQMGGKLAAVTLTLGQGSDSRPAIASCKVDGDFFTEPAPTASQESEGEHGAVSRLESAICDLPLPLDPDLALERLDRVMAEGDGQRVVGVSPWTLVTALERALPAEMVIQRQGESDQPSSAPDRTFSRQSQPDEVECLRRWSGLKLDLIRDGPRQPVMQMAMDQALNDAVAQGRLPPTLRIWNWSAPAVILGRFQSLSREVHVERARSLGFTLVRRCTGGGTMVIQPDRAITYSLYLPLDFVKGADLIDSYRICDYWLVRGLRMQGIQAGWQGMNDIASPRGKMGGAAQRRLPSGARGPGGLLHHTTLSYSVDAELMAQVLNVDPEKFHDKAVTSVRSRVDPIDRQTSLSRQSLIDALLDTLPSLVEDLRISSPAPEVEQRARTLARQRYGRGGWTAQIA
;
A
#
# COMPACT_ATOMS: atom_id res chain seq x y z
N MET A 1 -18.04 -16.26 -28.07
CA MET A 1 -16.79 -16.66 -27.39
C MET A 1 -16.36 -15.48 -26.52
N ASN A 2 -16.08 -15.70 -25.23
CA ASN A 2 -15.44 -14.64 -24.44
C ASN A 2 -14.06 -14.35 -25.02
N PRO A 3 -13.70 -13.09 -25.31
CA PRO A 3 -12.38 -12.78 -25.84
C PRO A 3 -11.30 -13.25 -24.85
N ALA A 4 -10.25 -13.87 -25.37
CA ALA A 4 -9.14 -14.35 -24.56
C ALA A 4 -8.53 -13.18 -23.76
N ARG A 5 -8.45 -13.34 -22.45
CA ARG A 5 -7.78 -12.38 -21.58
C ARG A 5 -6.30 -12.73 -21.52
N LEU A 6 -5.47 -11.79 -21.95
CA LEU A 6 -4.01 -11.88 -21.92
C LEU A 6 -3.51 -11.17 -20.66
N ARG A 7 -2.60 -11.81 -19.93
CA ARG A 7 -2.06 -11.21 -18.69
C ARG A 7 -0.53 -11.29 -18.68
N GLY A 8 0.09 -10.19 -18.29
CA GLY A 8 1.51 -10.12 -18.02
C GLY A 8 1.77 -9.42 -16.70
N VAL A 9 2.91 -9.73 -16.09
CA VAL A 9 3.34 -9.20 -14.80
C VAL A 9 4.73 -8.62 -14.95
N GLY A 10 4.95 -7.43 -14.43
CA GLY A 10 6.23 -6.76 -14.38
C GLY A 10 6.63 -6.42 -12.95
N LYS A 11 7.92 -6.48 -12.67
CA LYS A 11 8.51 -6.05 -11.41
C LYS A 11 9.96 -5.67 -11.64
N GLN A 12 10.38 -4.54 -11.09
CA GLN A 12 11.78 -4.15 -11.02
C GLN A 12 12.36 -4.41 -9.64
N MET A 13 13.68 -4.52 -9.56
CA MET A 13 14.41 -4.70 -8.30
C MET A 13 14.10 -3.53 -7.36
N GLY A 14 13.65 -3.83 -6.14
CA GLY A 14 13.26 -2.83 -5.14
C GLY A 14 11.88 -2.18 -5.38
N GLY A 15 11.29 -2.32 -6.56
CA GLY A 15 9.98 -1.79 -6.91
C GLY A 15 8.81 -2.67 -6.47
N LYS A 16 7.59 -2.18 -6.71
CA LYS A 16 6.35 -2.93 -6.50
C LYS A 16 5.99 -3.72 -7.76
N LEU A 17 5.17 -4.74 -7.60
CA LEU A 17 4.63 -5.51 -8.71
C LEU A 17 3.50 -4.71 -9.37
N ALA A 18 3.48 -4.70 -10.71
CA ALA A 18 2.33 -4.31 -11.51
C ALA A 18 2.01 -5.42 -12.52
N ALA A 19 0.74 -5.56 -12.83
CA ALA A 19 0.26 -6.49 -13.84
C ALA A 19 -0.73 -5.79 -14.76
N VAL A 20 -0.74 -6.22 -16.02
CA VAL A 20 -1.74 -5.79 -17.00
C VAL A 20 -2.58 -6.98 -17.42
N THR A 21 -3.87 -6.77 -17.58
CA THR A 21 -4.80 -7.74 -18.17
C THR A 21 -5.44 -7.09 -19.38
N LEU A 22 -5.21 -7.65 -20.57
CA LEU A 22 -5.62 -7.11 -21.85
C LEU A 22 -6.71 -7.96 -22.47
N THR A 23 -7.58 -7.32 -23.25
CA THR A 23 -8.41 -7.95 -24.27
C THR A 23 -8.03 -7.35 -25.62
N LEU A 24 -7.82 -8.19 -26.62
CA LEU A 24 -7.57 -7.72 -27.99
C LEU A 24 -8.88 -7.63 -28.76
N GLY A 25 -8.93 -6.70 -29.69
CA GLY A 25 -10.03 -6.47 -30.62
C GLY A 25 -9.51 -6.03 -31.98
N GLN A 26 -10.42 -5.52 -32.83
CA GLN A 26 -10.06 -4.88 -34.09
C GLN A 26 -10.22 -3.36 -33.92
N GLY A 27 -9.20 -2.63 -34.33
CA GLY A 27 -9.24 -1.17 -34.43
C GLY A 27 -10.10 -0.71 -35.63
N SER A 28 -10.27 0.59 -35.73
CA SER A 28 -11.05 1.22 -36.82
C SER A 28 -10.51 0.93 -38.24
N ASP A 29 -9.22 0.57 -38.35
CA ASP A 29 -8.54 0.22 -39.60
C ASP A 29 -8.42 -1.30 -39.81
N SER A 30 -9.20 -2.10 -39.07
CA SER A 30 -9.19 -3.57 -39.06
C SER A 30 -7.88 -4.20 -38.58
N ARG A 31 -6.95 -3.44 -38.04
CA ARG A 31 -5.74 -3.97 -37.41
C ARG A 31 -6.00 -4.42 -35.99
N PRO A 32 -5.21 -5.35 -35.46
CA PRO A 32 -5.29 -5.69 -34.04
C PRO A 32 -5.11 -4.44 -33.16
N ALA A 33 -5.92 -4.34 -32.12
CA ALA A 33 -5.86 -3.24 -31.16
C ALA A 33 -6.10 -3.77 -29.73
N ILE A 34 -5.65 -3.04 -28.73
CA ILE A 34 -5.97 -3.32 -27.31
C ILE A 34 -7.36 -2.75 -27.03
N ALA A 35 -8.38 -3.62 -27.01
CA ALA A 35 -9.76 -3.23 -26.79
C ALA A 35 -10.06 -2.85 -25.34
N SER A 36 -9.35 -3.45 -24.37
CA SER A 36 -9.43 -3.06 -22.96
C SER A 36 -8.15 -3.42 -22.22
N CYS A 37 -7.84 -2.63 -21.22
CA CYS A 37 -6.75 -2.86 -20.28
C CYS A 37 -7.23 -2.71 -18.84
N LYS A 38 -6.72 -3.58 -17.96
CA LYS A 38 -6.80 -3.41 -16.51
C LYS A 38 -5.42 -3.51 -15.91
N VAL A 39 -5.08 -2.53 -15.07
CA VAL A 39 -3.82 -2.47 -14.32
C VAL A 39 -4.10 -2.78 -12.86
N ASP A 40 -3.41 -3.78 -12.33
CA ASP A 40 -3.49 -4.18 -10.92
C ASP A 40 -2.10 -4.42 -10.33
N GLY A 41 -1.96 -4.41 -8.99
CA GLY A 41 -0.68 -4.66 -8.34
C GLY A 41 -0.56 -4.14 -6.92
N ASP A 42 0.68 -4.16 -6.43
CA ASP A 42 1.05 -3.79 -5.06
C ASP A 42 1.45 -2.30 -4.92
N PHE A 43 1.21 -1.50 -5.93
CA PHE A 43 1.59 -0.08 -5.98
C PHE A 43 0.65 0.81 -5.14
N PHE A 44 1.01 2.10 -5.07
CA PHE A 44 0.27 3.14 -4.35
C PHE A 44 -0.17 4.24 -5.31
N THR A 45 -1.08 5.10 -4.86
CA THR A 45 -1.35 6.39 -5.48
C THR A 45 -1.19 7.51 -4.47
N GLU A 46 -0.71 8.66 -4.93
CA GLU A 46 -0.61 9.87 -4.12
C GLU A 46 -1.07 11.10 -4.93
N PRO A 47 -1.53 12.17 -4.26
CA PRO A 47 -1.82 13.43 -4.95
C PRO A 47 -0.57 13.94 -5.67
N ALA A 48 -0.75 14.41 -6.91
CA ALA A 48 0.30 15.11 -7.62
C ALA A 48 0.64 16.42 -6.88
N PRO A 49 1.86 16.96 -7.01
CA PRO A 49 2.26 18.19 -6.33
C PRO A 49 1.37 19.41 -6.65
N THR A 50 0.74 19.40 -7.82
CA THR A 50 -0.16 20.45 -8.32
C THR A 50 -1.65 20.14 -8.10
N ALA A 51 -1.98 19.02 -7.45
CA ALA A 51 -3.36 18.58 -7.31
C ALA A 51 -4.22 19.54 -6.48
N SER A 52 -5.34 19.98 -7.04
CA SER A 52 -6.43 20.64 -6.31
C SER A 52 -7.42 19.63 -5.74
N GLN A 53 -8.23 20.04 -4.75
CA GLN A 53 -9.26 19.15 -4.15
C GLN A 53 -10.36 18.70 -5.13
N GLU A 54 -10.49 19.34 -6.27
CA GLU A 54 -11.50 19.03 -7.29
C GLU A 54 -11.00 18.01 -8.32
N SER A 55 -9.70 17.68 -8.26
CA SER A 55 -9.10 16.73 -9.18
C SER A 55 -9.56 15.30 -8.90
N GLU A 56 -9.73 14.55 -9.96
CA GLU A 56 -10.23 13.19 -10.16
C GLU A 56 -10.26 12.25 -8.93
N GLY A 57 -11.32 11.44 -8.85
CA GLY A 57 -11.49 10.40 -7.82
C GLY A 57 -10.32 9.42 -7.76
N GLU A 58 -10.28 8.62 -6.69
CA GLU A 58 -9.19 7.69 -6.30
C GLU A 58 -8.68 6.74 -7.41
N HIS A 59 -9.35 6.64 -8.55
CA HIS A 59 -8.98 5.78 -9.69
C HIS A 59 -8.36 6.55 -10.87
N GLY A 60 -8.35 7.88 -10.84
CA GLY A 60 -7.97 8.68 -12.02
C GLY A 60 -6.60 8.32 -12.59
N ALA A 61 -5.56 8.16 -11.75
CA ALA A 61 -4.22 7.82 -12.21
C ALA A 61 -4.15 6.44 -12.89
N VAL A 62 -4.80 5.43 -12.31
CA VAL A 62 -4.82 4.08 -12.90
C VAL A 62 -5.63 4.07 -14.19
N SER A 63 -6.78 4.75 -14.22
CA SER A 63 -7.61 4.84 -15.42
C SER A 63 -6.90 5.56 -16.57
N ARG A 64 -6.09 6.59 -16.28
CA ARG A 64 -5.26 7.25 -17.32
C ARG A 64 -4.22 6.29 -17.90
N LEU A 65 -3.56 5.48 -17.05
CA LEU A 65 -2.64 4.45 -17.54
C LEU A 65 -3.36 3.39 -18.38
N GLU A 66 -4.52 2.92 -17.91
CA GLU A 66 -5.34 1.95 -18.64
C GLU A 66 -5.74 2.50 -20.04
N SER A 67 -6.17 3.76 -20.10
CA SER A 67 -6.50 4.43 -21.36
C SER A 67 -5.28 4.60 -22.25
N ALA A 68 -4.14 5.06 -21.70
CA ALA A 68 -2.91 5.22 -22.49
C ALA A 68 -2.39 3.90 -23.07
N ILE A 69 -2.57 2.79 -22.33
CA ILE A 69 -2.23 1.44 -22.82
C ILE A 69 -3.17 1.02 -23.94
N CYS A 70 -4.48 1.28 -23.82
CA CYS A 70 -5.45 0.96 -24.87
C CYS A 70 -5.16 1.70 -26.19
N ASP A 71 -4.57 2.88 -26.11
CA ASP A 71 -4.21 3.68 -27.30
C ASP A 71 -2.85 3.29 -27.91
N LEU A 72 -2.10 2.32 -27.35
CA LEU A 72 -0.84 1.86 -27.94
C LEU A 72 -1.09 1.10 -29.25
N PRO A 73 -0.32 1.37 -30.32
CA PRO A 73 -0.43 0.61 -31.54
C PRO A 73 0.07 -0.82 -31.38
N LEU A 74 -0.47 -1.74 -32.16
CA LEU A 74 0.03 -3.10 -32.30
C LEU A 74 0.56 -3.33 -33.72
N PRO A 75 1.69 -4.03 -33.90
CA PRO A 75 2.55 -4.62 -32.87
C PRO A 75 3.11 -3.57 -31.90
N LEU A 76 3.22 -3.96 -30.61
CA LEU A 76 3.74 -3.09 -29.54
C LEU A 76 5.19 -2.73 -29.82
N ASP A 77 5.48 -1.46 -29.90
CA ASP A 77 6.84 -0.92 -29.83
C ASP A 77 7.15 -0.60 -28.35
N PRO A 78 8.07 -1.35 -27.71
CA PRO A 78 8.37 -1.16 -26.30
C PRO A 78 8.95 0.22 -25.96
N ASP A 79 9.70 0.85 -26.88
CA ASP A 79 10.31 2.16 -26.65
C ASP A 79 9.28 3.28 -26.77
N LEU A 80 8.37 3.19 -27.74
CA LEU A 80 7.22 4.09 -27.84
C LEU A 80 6.28 3.95 -26.63
N ALA A 81 6.03 2.73 -26.19
CA ALA A 81 5.22 2.46 -25.01
C ALA A 81 5.86 3.06 -23.74
N LEU A 82 7.18 2.91 -23.59
CA LEU A 82 7.93 3.49 -22.48
C LEU A 82 7.80 5.01 -22.45
N GLU A 83 8.06 5.69 -23.58
CA GLU A 83 7.95 7.16 -23.71
C GLU A 83 6.53 7.64 -23.35
N ARG A 84 5.51 6.95 -23.86
CA ARG A 84 4.12 7.34 -23.64
C ARG A 84 3.69 7.15 -22.18
N LEU A 85 4.04 6.02 -21.57
CA LEU A 85 3.71 5.74 -20.17
C LEU A 85 4.50 6.64 -19.22
N ASP A 86 5.76 6.97 -19.52
CA ASP A 86 6.55 7.93 -18.74
C ASP A 86 5.89 9.31 -18.75
N ARG A 87 5.45 9.80 -19.90
CA ARG A 87 4.71 11.06 -20.02
C ARG A 87 3.43 11.05 -19.21
N VAL A 88 2.61 10.01 -19.33
CA VAL A 88 1.34 9.89 -18.57
C VAL A 88 1.56 9.81 -17.07
N MET A 89 2.65 9.16 -16.63
CA MET A 89 3.00 9.07 -15.21
C MET A 89 3.57 10.39 -14.68
N ALA A 90 4.24 11.19 -15.51
CA ALA A 90 4.80 12.49 -15.16
C ALA A 90 3.73 13.62 -15.16
N GLU A 91 2.80 13.61 -16.10
CA GLU A 91 1.81 14.66 -16.37
C GLU A 91 0.56 14.63 -15.46
N GLY A 92 0.62 14.01 -14.30
CA GLY A 92 -0.56 13.80 -13.45
C GLY A 92 -1.14 15.08 -12.83
N ASP A 93 -2.22 15.62 -13.42
CA ASP A 93 -3.17 16.46 -12.70
C ASP A 93 -4.01 15.56 -11.76
N GLY A 94 -3.91 15.77 -10.45
CA GLY A 94 -4.70 15.03 -9.46
C GLY A 94 -3.91 13.96 -8.72
N GLN A 95 -3.86 12.74 -9.21
CA GLN A 95 -3.13 11.64 -8.57
C GLN A 95 -2.09 11.04 -9.50
N ARG A 96 -0.99 10.55 -8.95
CA ARG A 96 0.03 9.78 -9.64
C ARG A 96 0.21 8.39 -9.03
N VAL A 97 0.61 7.43 -9.85
CA VAL A 97 0.97 6.07 -9.41
C VAL A 97 2.42 6.09 -8.92
N VAL A 98 2.69 5.43 -7.79
CA VAL A 98 4.01 5.33 -7.19
C VAL A 98 4.33 3.89 -6.77
N GLY A 99 5.61 3.57 -6.80
CA GLY A 99 6.08 2.22 -6.47
C GLY A 99 6.32 1.34 -7.70
N VAL A 100 5.87 1.76 -8.87
CA VAL A 100 6.16 1.13 -10.17
C VAL A 100 6.70 2.18 -11.12
N SER A 101 7.48 1.74 -12.09
CA SER A 101 8.02 2.60 -13.16
C SER A 101 7.31 2.31 -14.48
N PRO A 102 7.46 3.18 -15.50
CA PRO A 102 7.01 2.88 -16.87
C PRO A 102 7.56 1.56 -17.38
N TRP A 103 8.82 1.23 -17.10
CA TRP A 103 9.44 -0.05 -17.42
C TRP A 103 8.74 -1.26 -16.84
N THR A 104 8.24 -1.17 -15.60
CA THR A 104 7.46 -2.23 -14.98
C THR A 104 6.21 -2.55 -15.78
N LEU A 105 5.53 -1.51 -16.27
CA LEU A 105 4.32 -1.64 -17.09
C LEU A 105 4.63 -2.15 -18.49
N VAL A 106 5.70 -1.66 -19.13
CA VAL A 106 6.15 -2.15 -20.46
C VAL A 106 6.53 -3.64 -20.36
N THR A 107 7.29 -4.05 -19.36
CA THR A 107 7.60 -5.48 -19.12
C THR A 107 6.33 -6.32 -18.96
N ALA A 108 5.33 -5.79 -18.25
CA ALA A 108 4.05 -6.48 -18.10
C ALA A 108 3.31 -6.60 -19.45
N LEU A 109 3.35 -5.57 -20.30
CA LEU A 109 2.77 -5.58 -21.65
C LEU A 109 3.47 -6.60 -22.58
N GLU A 110 4.79 -6.59 -22.60
CA GLU A 110 5.59 -7.54 -23.39
C GLU A 110 5.28 -8.99 -23.01
N ARG A 111 5.10 -9.26 -21.71
CA ARG A 111 4.75 -10.61 -21.20
C ARG A 111 3.27 -10.97 -21.39
N ALA A 112 2.40 -10.00 -21.57
CA ALA A 112 0.97 -10.24 -21.82
C ALA A 112 0.68 -10.55 -23.29
N LEU A 113 1.39 -9.90 -24.21
CA LEU A 113 1.15 -10.01 -25.66
C LEU A 113 1.85 -11.23 -26.26
N PRO A 114 1.28 -11.86 -27.31
CA PRO A 114 1.99 -12.83 -28.12
C PRO A 114 3.26 -12.23 -28.73
N ALA A 115 4.32 -13.03 -28.87
CA ALA A 115 5.63 -12.56 -29.33
C ALA A 115 5.60 -11.86 -30.71
N GLU A 116 4.70 -12.30 -31.60
CA GLU A 116 4.47 -11.70 -32.93
C GLU A 116 3.81 -10.31 -32.85
N MET A 117 3.24 -9.95 -31.71
CA MET A 117 2.64 -8.64 -31.45
C MET A 117 3.55 -7.69 -30.69
N VAL A 118 4.82 -8.04 -30.52
CA VAL A 118 5.84 -7.20 -29.87
C VAL A 118 6.99 -7.00 -30.82
N ILE A 119 7.36 -5.76 -31.10
CA ILE A 119 8.52 -5.44 -31.92
C ILE A 119 9.77 -5.81 -31.13
N GLN A 120 10.59 -6.70 -31.69
CA GLN A 120 11.85 -7.09 -31.06
C GLN A 120 12.82 -5.90 -31.08
N ARG A 121 13.38 -5.55 -29.94
CA ARG A 121 14.44 -4.53 -29.88
C ARG A 121 15.66 -4.98 -30.66
N GLN A 122 16.12 -4.15 -31.60
CA GLN A 122 17.37 -4.38 -32.33
C GLN A 122 18.54 -3.91 -31.44
N GLY A 123 19.27 -4.87 -30.88
CA GLY A 123 20.41 -4.62 -30.00
C GLY A 123 20.32 -5.37 -28.70
N GLU A 124 21.45 -5.69 -28.11
CA GLU A 124 21.54 -6.31 -26.78
C GLU A 124 20.65 -5.56 -25.77
N SER A 125 19.94 -6.31 -25.00
CA SER A 125 19.10 -5.79 -23.92
C SER A 125 19.93 -4.93 -22.99
N ASP A 126 20.07 -3.65 -23.31
CA ASP A 126 20.22 -2.65 -22.29
C ASP A 126 18.87 -2.58 -21.53
N GLN A 127 18.59 -3.63 -20.75
CA GLN A 127 17.98 -3.34 -19.47
C GLN A 127 18.86 -2.22 -18.95
N PRO A 128 18.32 -1.00 -18.70
CA PRO A 128 19.12 0.06 -18.13
C PRO A 128 19.83 -0.62 -16.98
N SER A 129 21.14 -0.79 -17.16
CA SER A 129 22.05 -1.45 -16.22
C SER A 129 21.64 -0.92 -14.89
N SER A 130 20.88 -1.68 -14.16
CA SER A 130 20.47 -1.50 -12.78
C SER A 130 21.00 -0.20 -12.13
N ALA A 131 20.77 0.96 -12.76
CA ALA A 131 20.67 2.16 -12.00
C ALA A 131 19.40 1.93 -11.18
N PRO A 132 19.52 1.49 -9.91
CA PRO A 132 18.34 1.32 -9.09
C PRO A 132 17.63 2.65 -9.21
N ASP A 133 16.35 2.62 -9.56
CA ASP A 133 15.55 3.83 -9.51
C ASP A 133 15.89 4.44 -8.14
N ARG A 134 16.62 5.56 -8.17
CA ARG A 134 17.21 6.15 -6.95
C ARG A 134 16.14 6.38 -5.89
N THR A 135 14.89 6.42 -6.30
CA THR A 135 13.69 6.48 -5.47
C THR A 135 13.50 5.22 -4.61
N PHE A 136 13.88 4.02 -5.07
CA PHE A 136 13.58 2.77 -4.38
C PHE A 136 14.78 2.09 -3.69
N SER A 137 16.00 2.48 -4.03
CA SER A 137 17.22 1.85 -3.48
C SER A 137 17.81 2.55 -2.25
N ARG A 138 17.17 3.62 -1.77
CA ARG A 138 17.67 4.38 -0.64
C ARG A 138 17.54 3.60 0.67
N GLN A 139 18.60 2.88 1.06
CA GLN A 139 18.75 2.27 2.39
C GLN A 139 19.13 3.29 3.49
N SER A 140 19.11 4.59 3.19
CA SER A 140 19.46 5.63 4.16
C SER A 140 18.48 5.62 5.34
N GLN A 141 19.01 5.72 6.54
CA GLN A 141 18.20 6.00 7.73
C GLN A 141 17.53 7.38 7.53
N PRO A 142 16.32 7.61 8.09
CA PRO A 142 15.72 8.93 8.06
C PRO A 142 16.62 9.93 8.79
N ASP A 143 16.53 11.19 8.40
CA ASP A 143 17.13 12.26 9.19
C ASP A 143 16.44 12.29 10.56
N GLU A 144 17.16 11.84 11.58
CA GLU A 144 16.63 11.72 12.94
C GLU A 144 16.26 13.07 13.52
N VAL A 145 17.02 14.10 13.21
CA VAL A 145 16.77 15.48 13.66
C VAL A 145 15.45 15.98 13.07
N GLU A 146 15.23 15.74 11.79
CA GLU A 146 13.98 16.11 11.12
C GLU A 146 12.78 15.31 11.64
N CYS A 147 12.94 14.01 11.89
CA CYS A 147 11.91 13.20 12.52
C CYS A 147 11.54 13.74 13.90
N LEU A 148 12.52 13.97 14.75
CA LEU A 148 12.31 14.52 16.10
C LEU A 148 11.63 15.89 16.03
N ARG A 149 12.09 16.79 15.15
CA ARG A 149 11.51 18.12 14.98
C ARG A 149 10.03 18.06 14.63
N ARG A 150 9.62 17.14 13.72
CA ARG A 150 8.21 16.99 13.32
C ARG A 150 7.37 16.41 14.43
N TRP A 151 7.85 15.37 15.09
CA TRP A 151 7.13 14.73 16.18
C TRP A 151 7.01 15.64 17.40
N SER A 152 8.07 16.35 17.79
CA SER A 152 8.07 17.25 18.97
C SER A 152 7.15 18.47 18.83
N GLY A 153 6.68 18.79 17.63
CA GLY A 153 5.66 19.82 17.41
C GLY A 153 4.21 19.29 17.36
N LEU A 154 3.99 17.98 17.57
CA LEU A 154 2.65 17.42 17.51
C LEU A 154 1.90 17.52 18.86
N LYS A 155 0.68 18.07 18.80
CA LYS A 155 -0.36 17.84 19.81
C LYS A 155 -1.19 16.65 19.35
N LEU A 156 -0.99 15.51 19.97
CA LEU A 156 -1.44 14.21 19.49
C LEU A 156 -2.56 13.64 20.36
N ASP A 157 -3.66 13.27 19.75
CA ASP A 157 -4.68 12.44 20.41
C ASP A 157 -4.29 10.97 20.31
N LEU A 158 -4.30 10.27 21.43
CA LEU A 158 -4.10 8.82 21.49
C LEU A 158 -5.43 8.11 21.75
N ILE A 159 -5.84 7.28 20.79
CA ILE A 159 -6.99 6.41 20.89
C ILE A 159 -6.52 4.96 21.11
N ARG A 160 -6.80 4.39 22.27
CA ARG A 160 -6.66 2.95 22.54
C ARG A 160 -8.00 2.29 22.24
N ASP A 161 -8.16 1.79 21.01
CA ASP A 161 -9.44 1.26 20.55
C ASP A 161 -9.56 -0.26 20.78
N GLY A 162 -10.78 -0.69 21.10
CA GLY A 162 -11.10 -2.10 21.32
C GLY A 162 -11.14 -2.93 20.04
N PRO A 163 -11.33 -4.26 20.18
CA PRO A 163 -11.46 -5.15 19.02
C PRO A 163 -12.71 -4.82 18.20
N ARG A 164 -12.57 -4.68 16.88
CA ARG A 164 -13.67 -4.47 15.94
C ARG A 164 -13.59 -5.44 14.77
N GLN A 165 -14.73 -5.67 14.12
CA GLN A 165 -14.78 -6.47 12.90
C GLN A 165 -13.90 -5.86 11.79
N PRO A 166 -13.25 -6.68 10.93
CA PRO A 166 -12.33 -6.20 9.90
C PRO A 166 -12.92 -5.12 8.99
N VAL A 167 -14.18 -5.27 8.60
CA VAL A 167 -14.91 -4.27 7.80
C VAL A 167 -14.99 -2.93 8.54
N MET A 168 -15.24 -2.95 9.84
CA MET A 168 -15.35 -1.74 10.65
C MET A 168 -13.99 -1.08 10.87
N GLN A 169 -12.90 -1.85 11.01
CA GLN A 169 -11.55 -1.31 11.13
C GLN A 169 -11.15 -0.49 9.89
N MET A 170 -11.42 -1.02 8.70
CA MET A 170 -11.15 -0.29 7.45
C MET A 170 -12.03 0.96 7.30
N ALA A 171 -13.26 0.89 7.76
CA ALA A 171 -14.18 2.02 7.77
C ALA A 171 -13.75 3.13 8.76
N MET A 172 -13.26 2.76 9.93
CA MET A 172 -12.72 3.69 10.93
C MET A 172 -11.50 4.43 10.40
N ASP A 173 -10.57 3.73 9.75
CA ASP A 173 -9.40 4.34 9.14
C ASP A 173 -9.78 5.45 8.16
N GLN A 174 -10.75 5.18 7.28
CA GLN A 174 -11.22 6.20 6.35
C GLN A 174 -11.95 7.35 7.08
N ALA A 175 -12.83 7.06 8.03
CA ALA A 175 -13.63 8.07 8.71
C ALA A 175 -12.77 9.06 9.52
N LEU A 176 -11.75 8.54 10.22
CA LEU A 176 -10.79 9.36 10.98
C LEU A 176 -9.93 10.21 10.04
N ASN A 177 -9.40 9.61 8.95
CA ASN A 177 -8.62 10.37 7.99
C ASN A 177 -9.43 11.47 7.30
N ASP A 178 -10.69 11.21 6.93
CA ASP A 178 -11.60 12.20 6.35
C ASP A 178 -11.85 13.37 7.35
N ALA A 179 -11.95 13.08 8.65
CA ALA A 179 -12.19 14.09 9.68
C ALA A 179 -10.94 14.96 9.95
N VAL A 180 -9.74 14.35 10.01
CA VAL A 180 -8.48 15.10 10.13
C VAL A 180 -8.21 15.93 8.88
N ALA A 181 -8.45 15.37 7.70
CA ALA A 181 -8.27 16.07 6.43
C ALA A 181 -9.14 17.33 6.29
N GLN A 182 -10.29 17.36 6.98
CA GLN A 182 -11.21 18.49 7.04
C GLN A 182 -10.93 19.43 8.23
N GLY A 183 -9.88 19.19 9.01
CA GLY A 183 -9.54 19.98 10.20
C GLY A 183 -10.55 19.84 11.36
N ARG A 184 -11.42 18.81 11.33
CA ARG A 184 -12.41 18.56 12.40
C ARG A 184 -11.85 17.79 13.59
N LEU A 185 -10.75 17.09 13.40
CA LEU A 185 -10.01 16.38 14.44
C LEU A 185 -8.53 16.76 14.42
N PRO A 186 -7.85 16.76 15.57
CA PRO A 186 -6.40 16.96 15.65
C PRO A 186 -5.65 15.75 15.08
N PRO A 187 -4.31 15.85 14.94
CA PRO A 187 -3.44 14.71 14.73
C PRO A 187 -3.77 13.59 15.70
N THR A 188 -3.95 12.37 15.22
CA THR A 188 -4.43 11.26 16.03
C THR A 188 -3.62 9.99 15.76
N LEU A 189 -3.15 9.33 16.82
CA LEU A 189 -2.65 7.96 16.79
C LEU A 189 -3.73 7.05 17.38
N ARG A 190 -4.11 6.02 16.62
CA ARG A 190 -5.04 4.99 17.07
C ARG A 190 -4.33 3.65 17.07
N ILE A 191 -4.21 3.00 18.25
CA ILE A 191 -3.84 1.60 18.34
C ILE A 191 -5.09 0.77 18.51
N TRP A 192 -5.19 -0.35 17.79
CA TRP A 192 -6.43 -1.07 17.69
C TRP A 192 -6.25 -2.57 17.43
N ASN A 193 -7.32 -3.34 17.68
CA ASN A 193 -7.32 -4.78 17.65
C ASN A 193 -8.36 -5.34 16.69
N TRP A 194 -8.12 -6.55 16.22
CA TRP A 194 -9.00 -7.30 15.34
C TRP A 194 -9.87 -8.24 16.15
N SER A 195 -11.19 -8.29 15.87
CA SER A 195 -12.10 -9.21 16.52
C SER A 195 -12.27 -10.54 15.78
N ALA A 196 -11.75 -10.65 14.55
CA ALA A 196 -11.83 -11.83 13.71
C ALA A 196 -10.63 -11.93 12.76
N PRO A 197 -10.30 -13.16 12.29
CA PRO A 197 -9.31 -13.34 11.23
C PRO A 197 -9.71 -12.62 9.94
N ALA A 198 -8.72 -12.05 9.25
CA ALA A 198 -8.97 -11.32 8.02
C ALA A 198 -7.84 -11.45 6.99
N VAL A 199 -8.21 -11.41 5.72
CA VAL A 199 -7.30 -11.14 4.62
C VAL A 199 -7.61 -9.73 4.11
N ILE A 200 -6.65 -8.82 4.25
CA ILE A 200 -6.80 -7.41 3.90
C ILE A 200 -6.06 -7.16 2.59
N LEU A 201 -6.82 -6.94 1.53
CA LEU A 201 -6.31 -6.60 0.21
C LEU A 201 -5.91 -5.13 0.12
N GLY A 202 -4.82 -4.83 -0.56
CA GLY A 202 -4.49 -3.47 -0.97
C GLY A 202 -5.48 -2.96 -2.04
N ARG A 203 -5.57 -1.64 -2.15
CA ARG A 203 -6.56 -0.94 -3.01
C ARG A 203 -6.57 -1.45 -4.45
N PHE A 204 -5.39 -1.75 -5.01
CA PHE A 204 -5.20 -2.04 -6.44
C PHE A 204 -4.91 -3.52 -6.73
N GLN A 205 -5.02 -4.41 -5.74
CA GLN A 205 -4.74 -5.82 -5.92
C GLN A 205 -5.93 -6.59 -6.52
N SER A 206 -5.64 -7.59 -7.36
CA SER A 206 -6.64 -8.54 -7.84
C SER A 206 -6.96 -9.57 -6.75
N LEU A 207 -8.24 -9.71 -6.40
CA LEU A 207 -8.68 -10.63 -5.34
C LEU A 207 -8.30 -12.08 -5.67
N SER A 208 -8.63 -12.56 -6.87
CA SER A 208 -8.41 -13.94 -7.26
C SER A 208 -6.94 -14.31 -7.43
N ARG A 209 -6.08 -13.31 -7.68
CA ARG A 209 -4.63 -13.51 -7.82
C ARG A 209 -3.90 -13.53 -6.49
N GLU A 210 -4.43 -12.81 -5.50
CA GLU A 210 -3.78 -12.68 -4.20
C GLU A 210 -4.26 -13.72 -3.19
N VAL A 211 -5.49 -14.24 -3.34
CA VAL A 211 -6.15 -15.00 -2.29
C VAL A 211 -6.80 -16.26 -2.83
N HIS A 212 -6.56 -17.38 -2.16
CA HIS A 212 -7.37 -18.61 -2.30
C HIS A 212 -8.72 -18.38 -1.63
N VAL A 213 -9.64 -17.71 -2.33
CA VAL A 213 -10.88 -17.13 -1.78
C VAL A 213 -11.72 -18.17 -1.02
N GLU A 214 -12.00 -19.34 -1.63
CA GLU A 214 -12.82 -20.37 -1.00
C GLU A 214 -12.12 -20.99 0.22
N ARG A 215 -10.79 -21.15 0.13
CA ARG A 215 -10.00 -21.66 1.26
C ARG A 215 -9.96 -20.68 2.41
N ALA A 216 -9.76 -19.40 2.13
CA ALA A 216 -9.79 -18.36 3.16
C ALA A 216 -11.14 -18.30 3.88
N ARG A 217 -12.25 -18.37 3.12
CA ARG A 217 -13.61 -18.41 3.69
C ARG A 217 -13.85 -19.67 4.54
N SER A 218 -13.44 -20.84 4.07
CA SER A 218 -13.60 -22.11 4.83
C SER A 218 -12.79 -22.12 6.13
N LEU A 219 -11.72 -21.32 6.21
CA LEU A 219 -10.92 -21.09 7.42
C LEU A 219 -11.43 -19.94 8.30
N GLY A 220 -12.59 -19.36 7.97
CA GLY A 220 -13.22 -18.29 8.75
C GLY A 220 -12.63 -16.90 8.55
N PHE A 221 -11.81 -16.68 7.50
CA PHE A 221 -11.27 -15.36 7.22
C PHE A 221 -12.29 -14.44 6.57
N THR A 222 -12.38 -13.22 7.08
CA THR A 222 -13.09 -12.13 6.43
C THR A 222 -12.21 -11.51 5.35
N LEU A 223 -12.71 -11.40 4.12
CA LEU A 223 -11.99 -10.76 3.02
C LEU A 223 -12.43 -9.30 2.91
N VAL A 224 -11.50 -8.36 3.04
CA VAL A 224 -11.77 -6.92 2.96
C VAL A 224 -10.70 -6.21 2.15
N ARG A 225 -11.09 -5.28 1.33
CA ARG A 225 -10.18 -4.37 0.61
C ARG A 225 -10.06 -3.05 1.36
N ARG A 226 -8.84 -2.63 1.70
CA ARG A 226 -8.57 -1.33 2.31
C ARG A 226 -8.53 -0.20 1.27
N CYS A 227 -8.57 1.05 1.73
CA CYS A 227 -8.49 2.22 0.84
C CYS A 227 -7.06 2.63 0.47
N THR A 228 -6.06 2.07 1.12
CA THR A 228 -4.63 2.29 0.84
C THR A 228 -4.09 1.25 -0.14
N GLY A 229 -3.05 1.59 -0.90
CA GLY A 229 -2.33 0.66 -1.76
C GLY A 229 -1.52 -0.39 -0.99
N GLY A 230 -0.57 -1.03 -1.69
CA GLY A 230 0.32 -2.03 -1.12
C GLY A 230 -0.22 -3.46 -1.17
N GLY A 231 0.57 -4.41 -0.67
CA GLY A 231 0.32 -5.84 -0.73
C GLY A 231 -0.72 -6.35 0.27
N THR A 232 -1.12 -7.61 0.11
CA THR A 232 -2.07 -8.31 0.98
C THR A 232 -1.49 -8.58 2.36
N MET A 233 -2.32 -8.44 3.39
CA MET A 233 -2.01 -8.83 4.77
C MET A 233 -2.94 -9.96 5.22
N VAL A 234 -2.38 -10.94 5.92
CA VAL A 234 -3.15 -11.97 6.64
C VAL A 234 -3.11 -11.64 8.12
N ILE A 235 -4.28 -11.49 8.69
CA ILE A 235 -4.45 -11.08 10.09
C ILE A 235 -5.07 -12.22 10.87
N GLN A 236 -4.47 -12.49 12.01
CA GLN A 236 -5.05 -13.31 13.08
C GLN A 236 -5.16 -12.42 14.33
N PRO A 237 -6.31 -12.42 15.02
CA PRO A 237 -6.43 -11.73 16.31
C PRO A 237 -5.30 -12.11 17.24
N ASP A 238 -4.83 -11.15 18.05
CA ASP A 238 -3.75 -11.30 19.04
C ASP A 238 -2.35 -11.65 18.50
N ARG A 239 -2.20 -11.86 17.18
CA ARG A 239 -0.90 -12.12 16.54
C ARG A 239 -0.30 -10.90 15.82
N ALA A 240 -1.07 -9.84 15.68
CA ALA A 240 -0.63 -8.60 15.04
C ALA A 240 -0.71 -7.41 16.00
N ILE A 241 0.21 -6.46 15.86
CA ILE A 241 0.11 -5.13 16.46
C ILE A 241 -0.20 -4.17 15.32
N THR A 242 -1.34 -3.49 15.38
CA THR A 242 -1.77 -2.57 14.33
C THR A 242 -2.04 -1.19 14.91
N TYR A 243 -1.51 -0.17 14.27
CA TYR A 243 -1.83 1.22 14.56
C TYR A 243 -2.10 2.00 13.29
N SER A 244 -2.76 3.14 13.44
CA SER A 244 -2.98 4.12 12.38
C SER A 244 -2.67 5.52 12.90
N LEU A 245 -1.99 6.31 12.07
CA LEU A 245 -1.80 7.74 12.24
C LEU A 245 -2.72 8.47 11.25
N TYR A 246 -3.41 9.46 11.76
CA TYR A 246 -4.21 10.38 10.98
C TYR A 246 -3.64 11.77 11.22
N LEU A 247 -3.03 12.34 10.20
CA LEU A 247 -2.23 13.56 10.32
C LEU A 247 -2.66 14.57 9.26
N PRO A 248 -2.58 15.88 9.52
CA PRO A 248 -2.62 16.88 8.47
C PRO A 248 -1.51 16.59 7.44
N LEU A 249 -1.78 16.86 6.16
CA LEU A 249 -0.86 16.51 5.09
C LEU A 249 0.48 17.27 5.18
N ASP A 250 0.50 18.44 5.81
CA ASP A 250 1.69 19.25 6.04
C ASP A 250 2.71 18.59 6.99
N PHE A 251 2.29 17.63 7.82
CA PHE A 251 3.22 16.86 8.65
C PHE A 251 4.36 16.21 7.86
N VAL A 252 4.10 15.83 6.61
CA VAL A 252 5.09 15.25 5.71
C VAL A 252 5.45 16.18 4.55
N LYS A 253 5.18 17.49 4.67
CA LYS A 253 5.48 18.46 3.63
C LYS A 253 6.99 18.46 3.31
N GLY A 254 7.31 18.39 2.01
CA GLY A 254 8.69 18.36 1.52
C GLY A 254 9.39 17.00 1.63
N ALA A 255 8.77 16.00 2.27
CA ALA A 255 9.29 14.64 2.29
C ALA A 255 8.84 13.89 1.01
N ASP A 256 9.74 13.11 0.44
CA ASP A 256 9.36 12.14 -0.57
C ASP A 256 8.51 10.99 0.05
N LEU A 257 8.05 10.06 -0.78
CA LEU A 257 7.19 8.99 -0.29
C LEU A 257 7.90 8.07 0.72
N ILE A 258 9.17 7.73 0.47
CA ILE A 258 9.96 6.85 1.34
C ILE A 258 10.23 7.53 2.68
N ASP A 259 10.65 8.78 2.65
CA ASP A 259 10.90 9.56 3.87
C ASP A 259 9.60 9.78 4.65
N SER A 260 8.46 9.96 3.98
CA SER A 260 7.15 10.03 4.63
C SER A 260 6.81 8.76 5.43
N TYR A 261 7.08 7.57 4.89
CA TYR A 261 6.91 6.33 5.65
C TYR A 261 7.81 6.28 6.88
N ARG A 262 9.07 6.65 6.72
CA ARG A 262 10.07 6.66 7.81
C ARG A 262 9.73 7.66 8.91
N ILE A 263 9.32 8.87 8.53
CA ILE A 263 8.87 9.90 9.47
C ILE A 263 7.66 9.39 10.28
N CYS A 264 6.68 8.77 9.63
CA CYS A 264 5.50 8.27 10.31
C CYS A 264 5.79 7.06 11.23
N ASP A 265 6.65 6.14 10.80
CA ASP A 265 7.04 4.97 11.59
C ASP A 265 8.16 5.26 12.61
N TYR A 266 8.69 6.49 12.67
CA TYR A 266 9.83 6.83 13.53
C TYR A 266 9.58 6.50 15.01
N TRP A 267 8.42 6.88 15.55
CA TRP A 267 8.03 6.59 16.93
C TRP A 267 8.07 5.09 17.24
N LEU A 268 7.55 4.29 16.31
CA LEU A 268 7.46 2.84 16.43
C LEU A 268 8.85 2.19 16.41
N VAL A 269 9.68 2.51 15.40
CA VAL A 269 11.02 1.94 15.27
C VAL A 269 11.89 2.36 16.45
N ARG A 270 11.80 3.62 16.90
CA ARG A 270 12.46 4.11 18.11
C ARG A 270 11.99 3.35 19.35
N GLY A 271 10.68 3.19 19.53
CA GLY A 271 10.09 2.46 20.66
C GLY A 271 10.52 0.99 20.68
N LEU A 272 10.51 0.30 19.54
CA LEU A 272 11.00 -1.09 19.43
C LEU A 272 12.47 -1.22 19.84
N ARG A 273 13.32 -0.30 19.35
CA ARG A 273 14.76 -0.27 19.72
C ARG A 273 14.99 -0.03 21.21
N MET A 274 14.18 0.81 21.85
CA MET A 274 14.23 1.03 23.30
C MET A 274 13.87 -0.23 24.10
N GLN A 275 13.08 -1.16 23.50
CA GLN A 275 12.79 -2.48 24.09
C GLN A 275 13.81 -3.55 23.70
N GLY A 276 14.97 -3.17 23.10
CA GLY A 276 16.02 -4.11 22.69
C GLY A 276 15.70 -4.88 21.41
N ILE A 277 14.60 -4.56 20.71
CA ILE A 277 14.20 -5.22 19.48
C ILE A 277 14.94 -4.57 18.29
N GLN A 278 15.63 -5.40 17.52
CA GLN A 278 16.33 -4.95 16.31
C GLN A 278 15.30 -4.60 15.22
N ALA A 279 15.02 -3.34 15.05
CA ALA A 279 14.07 -2.83 14.05
C ALA A 279 14.68 -1.72 13.21
N GLY A 280 14.34 -1.70 11.93
CA GLY A 280 14.75 -0.68 10.98
C GLY A 280 13.82 -0.64 9.78
N TRP A 281 14.10 0.25 8.83
CA TRP A 281 13.33 0.36 7.59
C TRP A 281 14.01 -0.44 6.49
N GLN A 282 13.20 -1.13 5.67
CA GLN A 282 13.66 -1.87 4.50
C GLN A 282 12.77 -1.55 3.30
N GLY A 283 13.39 -1.27 2.16
CA GLY A 283 12.66 -0.84 0.96
C GLY A 283 11.86 0.44 1.22
N MET A 284 10.67 0.51 0.64
CA MET A 284 9.83 1.71 0.70
C MET A 284 9.08 1.83 2.04
N ASN A 285 8.43 0.76 2.49
CA ASN A 285 7.39 0.78 3.53
C ASN A 285 7.42 -0.42 4.48
N ASP A 286 8.51 -1.20 4.48
CA ASP A 286 8.66 -2.35 5.36
C ASP A 286 9.46 -1.99 6.60
N ILE A 287 9.05 -2.53 7.75
CA ILE A 287 9.83 -2.57 8.98
C ILE A 287 10.42 -3.97 9.09
N ALA A 288 11.73 -4.05 9.29
CA ALA A 288 12.47 -5.30 9.27
C ALA A 288 13.57 -5.33 10.35
N SER A 289 13.95 -6.55 10.71
CA SER A 289 15.17 -6.87 11.41
C SER A 289 16.22 -7.39 10.42
N PRO A 290 17.46 -7.66 10.86
CA PRO A 290 18.46 -8.37 10.04
C PRO A 290 18.00 -9.77 9.58
N ARG A 291 17.02 -10.38 10.25
CA ARG A 291 16.50 -11.72 9.94
C ARG A 291 15.30 -11.73 9.01
N GLY A 292 14.65 -10.59 8.80
CA GLY A 292 13.51 -10.53 7.89
C GLY A 292 12.51 -9.42 8.22
N LYS A 293 11.41 -9.41 7.47
CA LYS A 293 10.33 -8.44 7.61
C LYS A 293 9.56 -8.67 8.91
N MET A 294 9.40 -7.62 9.69
CA MET A 294 8.60 -7.60 10.92
C MET A 294 7.19 -7.05 10.67
N GLY A 295 7.05 -6.15 9.71
CA GLY A 295 5.76 -5.51 9.39
C GLY A 295 5.82 -4.68 8.14
N GLY A 296 4.71 -4.03 7.84
CA GLY A 296 4.62 -3.13 6.70
C GLY A 296 3.56 -2.07 6.90
N ALA A 297 3.80 -0.93 6.27
CA ALA A 297 2.95 0.22 6.30
C ALA A 297 2.25 0.46 4.96
N ALA A 298 1.16 1.22 5.00
CA ALA A 298 0.52 1.77 3.81
C ALA A 298 0.00 3.17 4.11
N GLN A 299 -0.05 4.02 3.07
CA GLN A 299 -0.50 5.39 3.19
C GLN A 299 -1.63 5.70 2.20
N ARG A 300 -2.48 6.66 2.58
CA ARG A 300 -3.41 7.35 1.71
C ARG A 300 -3.36 8.84 2.01
N ARG A 301 -3.16 9.65 1.00
CA ARG A 301 -3.10 11.10 1.11
C ARG A 301 -4.35 11.72 0.51
N LEU A 302 -4.92 12.69 1.20
CA LEU A 302 -5.99 13.55 0.73
C LEU A 302 -5.42 14.96 0.56
N PRO A 303 -5.60 15.60 -0.61
CA PRO A 303 -5.02 16.91 -0.86
C PRO A 303 -5.62 17.98 0.07
N SER A 304 -4.81 18.98 0.40
CA SER A 304 -5.27 20.20 1.07
C SER A 304 -6.04 21.10 0.10
N GLY A 305 -6.87 21.98 0.64
CA GLY A 305 -7.64 22.95 -0.17
C GLY A 305 -8.76 23.61 0.62
N ALA A 306 -9.79 24.11 -0.06
CA ALA A 306 -10.88 24.86 0.55
C ALA A 306 -11.65 24.10 1.67
N ARG A 307 -11.58 22.76 1.69
CA ARG A 307 -12.26 21.93 2.69
C ARG A 307 -11.40 21.56 3.90
N GLY A 308 -10.13 21.97 3.94
CA GLY A 308 -9.25 21.69 5.09
C GLY A 308 -7.79 21.46 4.72
N PRO A 309 -6.97 21.11 5.74
CA PRO A 309 -5.52 20.96 5.60
C PRO A 309 -5.08 19.77 4.77
N GLY A 310 -6.03 18.97 4.26
CA GLY A 310 -5.71 17.65 3.72
C GLY A 310 -5.36 16.64 4.80
N GLY A 311 -5.22 15.37 4.43
CA GLY A 311 -5.00 14.31 5.40
C GLY A 311 -4.06 13.24 4.92
N LEU A 312 -3.28 12.71 5.85
CA LEU A 312 -2.45 11.54 5.70
C LEU A 312 -2.97 10.44 6.62
N LEU A 313 -3.52 9.39 6.04
CA LEU A 313 -3.65 8.10 6.71
C LEU A 313 -2.34 7.35 6.53
N HIS A 314 -1.71 6.99 7.62
CA HIS A 314 -0.61 6.04 7.65
C HIS A 314 -0.95 4.92 8.62
N HIS A 315 -1.00 3.68 8.15
CA HIS A 315 -1.24 2.56 9.03
C HIS A 315 -0.18 1.48 8.86
N THR A 316 0.21 0.88 9.98
CA THR A 316 1.26 -0.14 10.05
C THR A 316 0.75 -1.35 10.81
N THR A 317 1.07 -2.52 10.28
CA THR A 317 0.83 -3.79 10.96
C THR A 317 2.15 -4.51 11.15
N LEU A 318 2.45 -4.82 12.41
CA LEU A 318 3.57 -5.65 12.81
C LEU A 318 3.10 -7.07 13.09
N SER A 319 3.90 -8.05 12.70
CA SER A 319 3.74 -9.45 13.05
C SER A 319 4.34 -9.67 14.45
N TYR A 320 3.49 -9.71 15.48
CA TYR A 320 3.93 -10.09 16.81
C TYR A 320 4.29 -11.58 16.83
N SER A 321 3.39 -12.43 16.32
CA SER A 321 3.66 -13.84 16.00
C SER A 321 3.05 -14.20 14.65
N VAL A 322 3.48 -15.32 14.05
CA VAL A 322 3.03 -15.73 12.70
C VAL A 322 2.77 -17.22 12.63
N ASP A 323 1.63 -17.57 12.05
CA ASP A 323 1.35 -18.90 11.53
C ASP A 323 1.59 -18.92 10.01
N ALA A 324 2.82 -19.27 9.63
CA ALA A 324 3.23 -19.26 8.23
C ALA A 324 2.53 -20.35 7.39
N GLU A 325 2.12 -21.46 8.02
CA GLU A 325 1.40 -22.54 7.33
C GLU A 325 -0.02 -22.11 6.98
N LEU A 326 -0.71 -21.44 7.91
CA LEU A 326 -2.02 -20.88 7.66
C LEU A 326 -1.96 -19.77 6.60
N MET A 327 -0.95 -18.90 6.65
CA MET A 327 -0.76 -17.87 5.62
C MET A 327 -0.60 -18.47 4.22
N ALA A 328 0.20 -19.54 4.09
CA ALA A 328 0.40 -20.23 2.82
C ALA A 328 -0.87 -20.89 2.27
N GLN A 329 -1.81 -21.25 3.13
CA GLN A 329 -3.08 -21.82 2.70
C GLN A 329 -4.08 -20.78 2.15
N VAL A 330 -3.95 -19.52 2.54
CA VAL A 330 -4.90 -18.46 2.15
C VAL A 330 -4.39 -17.52 1.08
N LEU A 331 -3.05 -17.44 0.90
CA LEU A 331 -2.44 -16.55 -0.09
C LEU A 331 -2.01 -17.31 -1.35
N ASN A 332 -2.36 -16.75 -2.50
CA ASN A 332 -1.68 -17.02 -3.75
C ASN A 332 -0.41 -16.18 -3.79
N VAL A 333 0.75 -16.83 -3.87
CA VAL A 333 2.02 -16.10 -3.95
C VAL A 333 2.52 -16.14 -5.38
N ASP A 334 2.48 -14.99 -6.06
CA ASP A 334 3.06 -14.84 -7.38
C ASP A 334 4.59 -15.04 -7.29
N PRO A 335 5.19 -15.95 -8.08
CA PRO A 335 6.64 -16.18 -8.10
C PRO A 335 7.45 -14.90 -8.36
N GLU A 336 6.94 -13.95 -9.13
CA GLU A 336 7.58 -12.66 -9.40
C GLU A 336 7.78 -11.82 -8.13
N LYS A 337 7.00 -12.03 -7.07
CA LYS A 337 7.21 -11.36 -5.78
C LYS A 337 8.52 -11.78 -5.09
N PHE A 338 9.13 -12.86 -5.52
CA PHE A 338 10.39 -13.39 -4.97
C PHE A 338 11.59 -13.18 -5.87
N HIS A 339 11.40 -12.74 -7.12
CA HIS A 339 12.43 -12.67 -8.15
C HIS A 339 13.67 -11.84 -7.75
N ASP A 340 13.51 -10.83 -6.91
CA ASP A 340 14.59 -9.95 -6.43
C ASP A 340 15.03 -10.25 -4.99
N LYS A 341 14.59 -11.38 -4.41
CA LYS A 341 14.86 -11.70 -2.99
C LYS A 341 15.52 -13.07 -2.88
N ALA A 342 16.57 -13.15 -2.07
CA ALA A 342 17.28 -14.41 -1.76
C ALA A 342 16.43 -15.42 -0.95
N VAL A 343 15.08 -15.31 -1.01
CA VAL A 343 14.15 -16.06 -0.16
C VAL A 343 13.07 -16.69 -1.02
N THR A 344 12.88 -17.98 -0.89
CA THR A 344 11.98 -18.79 -1.71
C THR A 344 10.63 -19.09 -1.07
N SER A 345 10.39 -18.66 0.17
CA SER A 345 9.12 -18.93 0.87
C SER A 345 8.66 -17.78 1.76
N VAL A 346 7.35 -17.71 2.02
CA VAL A 346 6.73 -16.77 2.98
C VAL A 346 7.35 -16.93 4.37
N ARG A 347 7.63 -18.18 4.78
CA ARG A 347 8.18 -18.52 6.10
C ARG A 347 9.55 -17.90 6.36
N SER A 348 10.41 -17.82 5.34
CA SER A 348 11.76 -17.27 5.44
C SER A 348 11.83 -15.75 5.29
N ARG A 349 10.70 -15.09 4.97
CA ARG A 349 10.63 -13.63 4.78
C ARG A 349 10.19 -12.85 6.02
N VAL A 350 9.55 -13.52 6.98
CA VAL A 350 8.96 -12.85 8.14
C VAL A 350 9.76 -13.19 9.39
N ASP A 351 10.15 -12.15 10.14
CA ASP A 351 10.74 -12.26 11.47
C ASP A 351 9.76 -11.69 12.49
N PRO A 352 8.88 -12.51 13.09
CA PRO A 352 7.92 -12.04 14.06
C PRO A 352 8.60 -11.56 15.33
N ILE A 353 7.99 -10.58 16.00
CA ILE A 353 8.58 -9.87 17.14
C ILE A 353 8.80 -10.78 18.34
N ASP A 354 7.95 -11.77 18.57
CA ASP A 354 8.05 -12.75 19.67
C ASP A 354 9.36 -13.54 19.68
N ARG A 355 10.09 -13.56 18.55
CA ARG A 355 11.43 -14.15 18.49
C ARG A 355 12.52 -13.28 19.12
N GLN A 356 12.23 -12.02 19.39
CA GLN A 356 13.22 -11.04 19.87
C GLN A 356 12.91 -10.51 21.28
N THR A 357 11.75 -10.81 21.84
CA THR A 357 11.35 -10.32 23.17
C THR A 357 10.51 -11.35 23.90
N SER A 358 10.62 -11.34 25.22
CA SER A 358 9.73 -12.09 26.12
C SER A 358 8.51 -11.29 26.58
N LEU A 359 8.40 -10.02 26.20
CA LEU A 359 7.23 -9.21 26.52
C LEU A 359 6.00 -9.78 25.85
N SER A 360 4.90 -9.88 26.57
CA SER A 360 3.61 -10.19 25.95
C SER A 360 3.25 -9.12 24.91
N ARG A 361 2.41 -9.48 23.93
CA ARG A 361 1.93 -8.51 22.94
C ARG A 361 1.37 -7.24 23.58
N GLN A 362 0.57 -7.38 24.65
CA GLN A 362 -0.02 -6.23 25.33
C GLN A 362 1.05 -5.41 26.06
N SER A 363 1.97 -6.07 26.77
CA SER A 363 3.08 -5.38 27.46
C SER A 363 3.97 -4.61 26.49
N LEU A 364 4.21 -5.18 25.30
CA LEU A 364 4.96 -4.47 24.26
C LEU A 364 4.19 -3.24 23.74
N ILE A 365 2.88 -3.36 23.50
CA ILE A 365 2.04 -2.21 23.10
C ILE A 365 2.12 -1.12 24.16
N ASP A 366 1.98 -1.46 25.44
CA ASP A 366 2.05 -0.48 26.53
C ASP A 366 3.43 0.20 26.57
N ALA A 367 4.51 -0.58 26.50
CA ALA A 367 5.87 -0.05 26.45
C ALA A 367 6.15 0.86 25.26
N LEU A 368 5.56 0.56 24.08
CA LEU A 368 5.65 1.43 22.90
C LEU A 368 4.91 2.76 23.13
N LEU A 369 3.70 2.70 23.66
CA LEU A 369 2.88 3.90 23.92
C LEU A 369 3.50 4.79 25.01
N ASP A 370 4.18 4.21 26.00
CA ASP A 370 4.89 4.93 27.06
C ASP A 370 6.08 5.76 26.54
N THR A 371 6.51 5.54 25.30
CA THR A 371 7.53 6.39 24.67
C THR A 371 6.99 7.70 24.10
N LEU A 372 5.69 7.78 23.81
CA LEU A 372 5.07 8.93 23.14
C LEU A 372 5.18 10.25 23.90
N PRO A 373 4.97 10.31 25.23
CA PRO A 373 5.07 11.58 25.97
C PRO A 373 6.43 12.25 25.85
N SER A 374 7.51 11.49 25.60
CA SER A 374 8.84 12.03 25.39
C SER A 374 9.11 12.50 23.95
N LEU A 375 8.18 12.23 23.06
CA LEU A 375 8.36 12.46 21.61
C LEU A 375 7.47 13.59 21.07
N VAL A 376 6.31 13.83 21.67
CA VAL A 376 5.32 14.82 21.21
C VAL A 376 5.24 16.04 22.13
N GLU A 377 4.71 17.17 21.64
CA GLU A 377 4.51 18.39 22.43
C GLU A 377 3.46 18.15 23.54
N ASP A 378 2.36 17.52 23.16
CA ASP A 378 1.25 17.20 24.07
C ASP A 378 0.59 15.88 23.65
N LEU A 379 0.22 15.05 24.63
CA LEU A 379 -0.44 13.77 24.41
C LEU A 379 -1.75 13.70 25.19
N ARG A 380 -2.86 13.67 24.47
CA ARG A 380 -4.18 13.59 25.06
C ARG A 380 -4.80 12.20 24.81
N ILE A 381 -5.21 11.51 25.87
CA ILE A 381 -5.99 10.28 25.73
C ILE A 381 -7.41 10.64 25.27
N SER A 382 -7.86 10.00 24.20
CA SER A 382 -9.11 10.31 23.53
C SER A 382 -9.88 9.04 23.15
N SER A 383 -11.09 9.24 22.65
CA SER A 383 -11.95 8.18 22.09
C SER A 383 -12.51 8.64 20.74
N PRO A 384 -12.90 7.71 19.86
CA PRO A 384 -13.53 8.10 18.60
C PRO A 384 -14.78 8.94 18.82
N ALA A 385 -14.87 10.10 18.19
CA ALA A 385 -16.02 10.98 18.27
C ALA A 385 -17.28 10.30 17.69
N PRO A 386 -18.49 10.58 18.22
CA PRO A 386 -19.73 9.94 17.78
C PRO A 386 -20.01 10.09 16.27
N GLU A 387 -19.68 11.23 15.69
CA GLU A 387 -19.84 11.50 14.25
C GLU A 387 -18.87 10.64 13.40
N VAL A 388 -17.66 10.38 13.89
CA VAL A 388 -16.70 9.48 13.26
C VAL A 388 -17.22 8.05 13.29
N GLU A 389 -17.73 7.60 14.43
CA GLU A 389 -18.37 6.28 14.57
C GLU A 389 -19.54 6.12 13.60
N GLN A 390 -20.40 7.12 13.52
CA GLN A 390 -21.55 7.11 12.59
C GLN A 390 -21.10 7.09 11.13
N ARG A 391 -20.09 7.88 10.78
CA ARG A 391 -19.48 7.87 9.44
C ARG A 391 -18.88 6.51 9.12
N ALA A 392 -18.15 5.91 10.04
CA ALA A 392 -17.55 4.60 9.88
C ALA A 392 -18.62 3.50 9.68
N ARG A 393 -19.73 3.52 10.47
CA ARG A 393 -20.85 2.59 10.26
C ARG A 393 -21.46 2.74 8.86
N THR A 394 -21.57 3.95 8.36
CA THR A 394 -22.06 4.22 6.99
C THR A 394 -21.10 3.65 5.94
N LEU A 395 -19.80 3.90 6.07
CA LEU A 395 -18.77 3.36 5.19
C LEU A 395 -18.71 1.82 5.24
N ALA A 396 -18.84 1.24 6.44
CA ALA A 396 -18.88 -0.21 6.59
C ALA A 396 -20.02 -0.83 5.79
N ARG A 397 -21.22 -0.25 5.85
CA ARG A 397 -22.40 -0.75 5.10
C ARG A 397 -22.33 -0.47 3.61
N GLN A 398 -21.87 0.73 3.21
CA GLN A 398 -21.97 1.19 1.83
C GLN A 398 -20.75 0.84 0.97
N ARG A 399 -19.59 0.59 1.59
CA ARG A 399 -18.32 0.33 0.91
C ARG A 399 -17.68 -0.97 1.37
N TYR A 400 -17.11 -1.00 2.57
CA TYR A 400 -16.21 -2.06 3.02
C TYR A 400 -16.89 -3.41 3.23
N GLY A 401 -18.15 -3.46 3.58
CA GLY A 401 -18.95 -4.68 3.71
C GLY A 401 -19.60 -5.15 2.41
N ARG A 402 -19.45 -4.39 1.32
CA ARG A 402 -19.98 -4.80 0.02
C ARG A 402 -18.99 -5.69 -0.73
N GLY A 403 -19.45 -6.88 -1.14
CA GLY A 403 -18.63 -7.79 -1.96
C GLY A 403 -18.08 -7.13 -3.23
N GLY A 404 -18.86 -6.25 -3.87
CA GLY A 404 -18.42 -5.50 -5.05
C GLY A 404 -17.21 -4.60 -4.81
N TRP A 405 -17.04 -4.02 -3.60
CA TRP A 405 -15.84 -3.26 -3.25
C TRP A 405 -14.62 -4.19 -3.11
N THR A 406 -14.78 -5.30 -2.40
CA THR A 406 -13.67 -6.25 -2.21
C THR A 406 -13.26 -6.91 -3.52
N ALA A 407 -14.21 -7.24 -4.38
CA ALA A 407 -14.00 -7.91 -5.66
C ALA A 407 -13.88 -6.95 -6.87
N GLN A 408 -13.76 -5.64 -6.66
CA GLN A 408 -13.74 -4.65 -7.76
C GLN A 408 -12.61 -4.87 -8.79
N ILE A 409 -11.53 -5.54 -8.37
CA ILE A 409 -10.45 -6.05 -9.22
C ILE A 409 -10.42 -7.56 -8.96
N ALA A 410 -10.99 -8.31 -9.91
CA ALA A 410 -11.16 -9.76 -9.81
C ALA A 410 -9.91 -10.53 -10.20
#